data_d5dd4c3adad62606361b7d7637440527
#
_entry.id   d5dd4c3adad62606361b7d7637440527
#
_cell.length_a   1.000
_cell.length_b   1.000
_cell.length_c   1.000
_cell.angle_alpha   90.00
_cell.angle_beta   90.00
_cell.angle_gamma   90.00
#
_symmetry.space_group_name_H-M   'P 1'
#
loop_
_entity.id
_entity.type
_entity.pdbx_description
1 polymer ?
#
loop_
_entity_poly.entity_id
_entity_poly.type
_entity_poly.pdbx_seq_one_letter_code
_entity_poly.pdbx_strand_id
1 'polypeptide(L)'
;MKNIKYNNKIIAPSKIICIGRNYVEHIKELNNETPDSMVVFNKPNSAISNKLYYFSEDTRFEGEICFLIENNQISGIGFGLDLTKANIQNKMKSKGLPWERAKSFNGSAVLSDFVSLNDDISTLKLELYINGVLTQFANYDLMIYKPKEMIEEIQSFMSLEDGDIIMSGTPKGVGSYSIGDIFIGKIYSNNKLLVEMRWEVEGDKYML
;
A
#
# COMPACT_ATOMS: atom_id res chain seq x y z
N MET A 1 10.98 -6.31 15.89
CA MET A 1 10.48 -5.82 14.60
C MET A 1 9.23 -6.60 14.23
N LYS A 2 8.32 -5.99 13.48
CA LYS A 2 7.15 -6.67 12.89
C LYS A 2 7.62 -7.54 11.73
N ASN A 3 6.94 -8.66 11.53
CA ASN A 3 7.26 -9.62 10.48
C ASN A 3 6.13 -9.73 9.46
N ILE A 4 6.49 -10.09 8.25
CA ILE A 4 5.59 -10.55 7.19
C ILE A 4 5.91 -12.00 6.84
N LYS A 5 4.98 -12.68 6.19
CA LYS A 5 5.21 -14.01 5.63
C LYS A 5 5.43 -13.90 4.14
N TYR A 6 6.49 -14.50 3.64
CA TYR A 6 6.83 -14.62 2.22
C TYR A 6 7.01 -16.08 1.87
N ASN A 7 6.04 -16.66 1.18
CA ASN A 7 5.93 -18.11 1.01
C ASN A 7 6.03 -18.84 2.37
N ASN A 8 7.09 -19.62 2.57
CA ASN A 8 7.35 -20.35 3.81
C ASN A 8 8.36 -19.66 4.74
N LYS A 9 8.80 -18.43 4.41
CA LYS A 9 9.77 -17.66 5.19
C LYS A 9 9.08 -16.58 6.00
N ILE A 10 9.66 -16.21 7.14
CA ILE A 10 9.30 -15.05 7.93
C ILE A 10 10.38 -13.99 7.71
N ILE A 11 9.97 -12.81 7.27
CA ILE A 11 10.87 -11.69 6.94
C ILE A 11 10.48 -10.50 7.80
N ALA A 12 11.48 -9.75 8.25
CA ALA A 12 11.29 -8.48 8.96
C ALA A 12 11.75 -7.32 8.06
N PRO A 13 10.83 -6.66 7.32
CA PRO A 13 11.18 -5.51 6.50
C PRO A 13 11.85 -4.42 7.33
N SER A 14 12.88 -3.78 6.79
CA SER A 14 13.49 -2.63 7.47
C SER A 14 12.55 -1.42 7.39
N LYS A 15 11.90 -1.24 6.25
CA LYS A 15 10.98 -0.15 5.94
C LYS A 15 9.97 -0.55 4.86
N ILE A 16 8.93 0.26 4.72
CA ILE A 16 8.01 0.25 3.59
C ILE A 16 8.14 1.58 2.86
N ILE A 17 8.47 1.55 1.59
CA ILE A 17 8.55 2.72 0.73
C ILE A 17 7.23 2.83 -0.02
N CYS A 18 6.58 4.00 0.05
CA CYS A 18 5.27 4.22 -0.55
C CYS A 18 5.37 5.24 -1.68
N ILE A 19 4.71 4.93 -2.80
CA ILE A 19 4.63 5.81 -3.97
C ILE A 19 3.27 6.50 -3.97
N GLY A 20 3.26 7.79 -3.68
CA GLY A 20 2.04 8.59 -3.71
C GLY A 20 1.69 9.07 -5.13
N ARG A 21 0.38 9.29 -5.39
CA ARG A 21 -0.11 9.89 -6.64
C ARG A 21 0.32 9.15 -7.91
N ASN A 22 0.28 7.83 -7.90
CA ASN A 22 0.72 6.99 -9.01
C ASN A 22 -0.39 6.59 -10.00
N TYR A 23 -1.61 7.11 -9.82
CA TYR A 23 -2.75 6.83 -10.70
C TYR A 23 -3.51 8.09 -11.04
N VAL A 24 -3.69 8.39 -12.34
CA VAL A 24 -4.31 9.64 -12.83
C VAL A 24 -5.71 9.85 -12.26
N GLU A 25 -6.55 8.82 -12.27
CA GLU A 25 -7.94 8.93 -11.80
C GLU A 25 -8.01 9.19 -10.28
N HIS A 26 -7.09 8.64 -9.49
CA HIS A 26 -6.98 8.93 -8.07
C HIS A 26 -6.53 10.38 -7.80
N ILE A 27 -5.60 10.90 -8.61
CA ILE A 27 -5.17 12.30 -8.53
C ILE A 27 -6.35 13.24 -8.75
N LYS A 28 -7.17 12.97 -9.77
CA LYS A 28 -8.40 13.73 -10.08
C LYS A 28 -9.45 13.62 -8.97
N GLU A 29 -9.67 12.41 -8.43
CA GLU A 29 -10.63 12.14 -7.34
C GLU A 29 -10.37 13.01 -6.11
N LEU A 30 -9.10 13.26 -5.79
CA LEU A 30 -8.69 14.06 -4.65
C LEU A 30 -8.44 15.53 -4.99
N ASN A 31 -8.72 15.98 -6.23
CA ASN A 31 -8.39 17.33 -6.72
C ASN A 31 -6.92 17.73 -6.45
N ASN A 32 -6.01 16.78 -6.55
CA ASN A 32 -4.58 17.04 -6.43
C ASN A 32 -4.01 17.47 -7.79
N GLU A 33 -2.93 18.23 -7.76
CA GLU A 33 -2.09 18.45 -8.94
C GLU A 33 -1.30 17.19 -9.27
N THR A 34 -1.12 16.93 -10.58
CA THR A 34 -0.18 15.91 -11.02
C THR A 34 1.23 16.36 -10.64
N PRO A 35 1.98 15.56 -9.87
CA PRO A 35 3.30 15.99 -9.42
C PRO A 35 4.30 15.97 -10.59
N ASP A 36 5.25 16.90 -10.58
CA ASP A 36 6.34 16.97 -11.56
C ASP A 36 7.37 15.84 -11.37
N SER A 37 7.39 15.21 -10.19
CA SER A 37 8.28 14.12 -9.83
C SER A 37 7.55 13.09 -8.97
N MET A 38 8.12 11.88 -8.85
CA MET A 38 7.57 10.81 -8.02
C MET A 38 7.48 11.25 -6.56
N VAL A 39 6.31 11.10 -5.96
CA VAL A 39 6.11 11.37 -4.53
C VAL A 39 6.46 10.12 -3.74
N VAL A 40 7.55 10.17 -2.99
CA VAL A 40 8.02 9.04 -2.17
C VAL A 40 7.93 9.41 -0.69
N PHE A 41 7.41 8.49 0.13
CA PHE A 41 7.44 8.60 1.58
C PHE A 41 7.61 7.21 2.21
N ASN A 42 7.98 7.16 3.50
CA ASN A 42 8.26 5.91 4.19
C ASN A 42 7.26 5.64 5.31
N LYS A 43 6.97 4.34 5.49
CA LYS A 43 6.40 3.81 6.72
C LYS A 43 7.46 2.95 7.42
N PRO A 44 7.71 3.16 8.73
CA PRO A 44 8.65 2.33 9.48
C PRO A 44 8.10 0.91 9.65
N ASN A 45 8.96 -0.03 9.97
CA ASN A 45 8.55 -1.41 10.29
C ASN A 45 7.46 -1.47 11.38
N SER A 46 7.46 -0.55 12.35
CA SER A 46 6.43 -0.48 13.41
C SER A 46 5.01 -0.19 12.88
N ALA A 47 4.89 0.36 11.66
CA ALA A 47 3.60 0.61 11.01
C ALA A 47 2.91 -0.66 10.48
N ILE A 48 3.64 -1.77 10.36
CA ILE A 48 3.11 -3.03 9.82
C ILE A 48 2.05 -3.63 10.75
N SER A 49 0.97 -4.11 10.13
CA SER A 49 -0.07 -4.94 10.74
C SER A 49 -0.55 -5.99 9.75
N ASN A 50 -0.95 -7.15 10.25
CA ASN A 50 -1.71 -8.16 9.50
C ASN A 50 -3.22 -8.08 9.80
N LYS A 51 -3.65 -7.10 10.62
CA LYS A 51 -5.04 -6.83 10.99
C LYS A 51 -5.40 -5.40 10.61
N LEU A 52 -6.65 -5.21 10.20
CA LEU A 52 -7.21 -3.90 9.88
C LEU A 52 -7.97 -3.36 11.09
N TYR A 53 -7.48 -2.25 11.65
CA TYR A 53 -8.11 -1.58 12.78
C TYR A 53 -8.82 -0.31 12.35
N TYR A 54 -9.92 0.00 13.02
CA TYR A 54 -10.57 1.31 12.94
C TYR A 54 -9.83 2.31 13.82
N PHE A 55 -9.38 3.42 13.26
CA PHE A 55 -8.67 4.47 14.02
C PHE A 55 -9.52 5.73 14.21
N SER A 56 -10.22 6.18 13.18
CA SER A 56 -11.08 7.37 13.20
C SER A 56 -11.90 7.47 11.93
N GLU A 57 -12.96 8.30 11.96
CA GLU A 57 -13.83 8.55 10.80
C GLU A 57 -13.09 9.16 9.60
N ASP A 58 -11.99 9.87 9.83
CA ASP A 58 -11.17 10.48 8.79
C ASP A 58 -10.02 9.59 8.30
N THR A 59 -9.90 8.36 8.82
CA THR A 59 -8.94 7.39 8.29
C THR A 59 -9.46 6.81 6.99
N ARG A 60 -8.62 6.91 5.93
CA ARG A 60 -8.92 6.36 4.61
C ARG A 60 -8.09 5.11 4.36
N PHE A 61 -8.68 4.17 3.60
CA PHE A 61 -7.99 3.04 3.03
C PHE A 61 -7.50 3.38 1.61
N GLU A 62 -6.35 2.84 1.27
CA GLU A 62 -5.73 2.95 -0.05
C GLU A 62 -5.19 1.56 -0.40
N GLY A 63 -5.90 0.79 -1.24
CA GLY A 63 -5.51 -0.57 -1.65
C GLY A 63 -4.41 -0.53 -2.70
N GLU A 64 -3.34 -1.30 -2.49
CA GLU A 64 -2.13 -1.22 -3.29
C GLU A 64 -1.52 -2.58 -3.62
N ILE A 65 -0.92 -2.68 -4.80
CA ILE A 65 0.02 -3.75 -5.12
C ILE A 65 1.31 -3.48 -4.34
N CYS A 66 1.76 -4.46 -3.57
CA CYS A 66 2.99 -4.36 -2.79
C CYS A 66 4.06 -5.28 -3.36
N PHE A 67 5.26 -4.75 -3.58
CA PHE A 67 6.41 -5.49 -4.08
C PHE A 67 7.41 -5.76 -2.97
N LEU A 68 7.84 -7.01 -2.81
CA LEU A 68 8.93 -7.40 -1.92
C LEU A 68 10.25 -7.37 -2.69
N ILE A 69 11.28 -6.80 -2.07
CA ILE A 69 12.60 -6.66 -2.66
C ILE A 69 13.56 -7.72 -2.10
N GLU A 70 14.31 -8.38 -2.97
CA GLU A 70 15.49 -9.17 -2.67
C GLU A 70 16.54 -8.93 -3.77
N ASN A 71 17.81 -8.76 -3.39
CA ASN A 71 18.91 -8.47 -4.32
C ASN A 71 18.63 -7.25 -5.24
N ASN A 72 18.05 -6.19 -4.70
CA ASN A 72 17.65 -4.98 -5.43
C ASN A 72 16.64 -5.22 -6.57
N GLN A 73 15.91 -6.32 -6.54
CA GLN A 73 14.90 -6.68 -7.54
C GLN A 73 13.60 -7.07 -6.85
N ILE A 74 12.49 -7.01 -7.60
CA ILE A 74 11.21 -7.52 -7.14
C ILE A 74 11.27 -9.05 -7.15
N SER A 75 11.11 -9.65 -5.98
CA SER A 75 11.07 -11.11 -5.79
C SER A 75 9.68 -11.62 -5.43
N GLY A 76 8.87 -10.77 -4.79
CA GLY A 76 7.55 -11.16 -4.30
C GLY A 76 6.49 -10.09 -4.47
N ILE A 77 5.24 -10.52 -4.31
CA ILE A 77 4.06 -9.68 -4.43
C ILE A 77 3.08 -9.96 -3.30
N GLY A 78 2.44 -8.91 -2.81
CA GLY A 78 1.39 -8.96 -1.81
C GLY A 78 0.35 -7.86 -2.05
N PHE A 79 -0.75 -7.93 -1.33
CA PHE A 79 -1.76 -6.88 -1.26
C PHE A 79 -1.55 -6.07 0.01
N GLY A 80 -1.63 -4.73 -0.06
CA GLY A 80 -1.54 -3.86 1.10
C GLY A 80 -2.63 -2.80 1.15
N LEU A 81 -2.86 -2.28 2.37
CA LEU A 81 -3.64 -1.06 2.59
C LEU A 81 -2.71 -0.01 3.19
N ASP A 82 -2.50 1.10 2.47
CA ASP A 82 -1.86 2.30 2.98
C ASP A 82 -2.91 3.16 3.71
N LEU A 83 -3.01 3.01 5.04
CA LEU A 83 -3.96 3.78 5.82
C LEU A 83 -3.47 5.20 6.03
N THR A 84 -4.41 6.15 5.86
CA THR A 84 -4.13 7.59 5.86
C THR A 84 -5.08 8.33 6.80
N LYS A 85 -4.56 9.07 7.78
CA LYS A 85 -5.34 10.04 8.55
C LYS A 85 -5.50 11.32 7.72
N ALA A 86 -6.62 11.41 6.97
CA ALA A 86 -6.80 12.39 5.89
C ALA A 86 -6.73 13.85 6.37
N ASN A 87 -7.39 14.18 7.49
CA ASN A 87 -7.38 15.53 8.04
C ASN A 87 -5.97 15.96 8.48
N ILE A 88 -5.22 15.04 9.08
CA ILE A 88 -3.82 15.28 9.46
C ILE A 88 -2.97 15.48 8.21
N GLN A 89 -3.14 14.64 7.17
CA GLN A 89 -2.40 14.79 5.92
C GLN A 89 -2.68 16.14 5.25
N ASN A 90 -3.94 16.55 5.16
CA ASN A 90 -4.31 17.84 4.60
C ASN A 90 -3.65 19.00 5.35
N LYS A 91 -3.65 18.96 6.69
CA LYS A 91 -2.95 19.94 7.51
C LYS A 91 -1.44 19.95 7.28
N MET A 92 -0.80 18.76 7.12
CA MET A 92 0.63 18.67 6.82
C MET A 92 0.94 19.26 5.45
N LYS A 93 0.17 18.88 4.41
CA LYS A 93 0.31 19.42 3.05
C LYS A 93 0.20 20.93 3.00
N SER A 94 -0.83 21.51 3.62
CA SER A 94 -1.06 22.97 3.61
C SER A 94 0.04 23.78 4.30
N LYS A 95 0.87 23.13 5.12
CA LYS A 95 1.97 23.75 5.87
C LYS A 95 3.36 23.35 5.38
N GLY A 96 3.46 22.55 4.31
CA GLY A 96 4.74 22.02 3.83
C GLY A 96 5.46 21.12 4.85
N LEU A 97 4.70 20.43 5.71
CA LEU A 97 5.25 19.57 6.77
C LEU A 97 5.33 18.10 6.31
N PRO A 98 6.24 17.30 6.88
CA PRO A 98 6.35 15.87 6.64
C PRO A 98 5.06 15.13 6.99
N TRP A 99 4.79 13.98 6.29
CA TRP A 99 3.52 13.25 6.37
C TRP A 99 3.50 12.12 7.41
N GLU A 100 4.57 11.89 8.16
CA GLU A 100 4.71 10.76 9.08
C GLU A 100 3.54 10.62 10.06
N ARG A 101 3.03 11.74 10.60
CA ARG A 101 1.88 11.72 11.53
C ARG A 101 0.60 11.20 10.87
N ALA A 102 0.47 11.37 9.57
CA ALA A 102 -0.69 10.95 8.80
C ALA A 102 -0.52 9.57 8.18
N LYS A 103 0.71 9.15 7.89
CA LYS A 103 1.03 7.97 7.10
C LYS A 103 1.81 6.87 7.85
N SER A 104 2.56 7.22 8.91
CA SER A 104 3.53 6.31 9.55
C SER A 104 3.12 5.89 10.97
N PHE A 105 1.83 5.93 11.31
CA PHE A 105 1.33 5.50 12.60
C PHE A 105 1.26 3.96 12.70
N ASN A 106 1.25 3.42 13.93
CA ASN A 106 1.17 1.98 14.16
C ASN A 106 -0.08 1.38 13.48
N GLY A 107 0.11 0.31 12.69
CA GLY A 107 -0.98 -0.34 11.95
C GLY A 107 -1.37 0.35 10.65
N SER A 108 -0.63 1.37 10.20
CA SER A 108 -0.96 2.09 8.97
C SER A 108 -0.53 1.38 7.68
N ALA A 109 0.26 0.33 7.76
CA ALA A 109 0.59 -0.57 6.66
C ALA A 109 -0.02 -1.95 6.94
N VAL A 110 -1.22 -2.20 6.42
CA VAL A 110 -1.88 -3.51 6.58
C VAL A 110 -1.48 -4.38 5.40
N LEU A 111 -0.84 -5.51 5.67
CA LEU A 111 -0.22 -6.33 4.63
C LEU A 111 -0.77 -7.77 4.64
N SER A 112 -1.00 -8.32 3.46
CA SER A 112 -1.22 -9.76 3.25
C SER A 112 0.08 -10.55 3.44
N ASP A 113 -0.03 -11.87 3.37
CA ASP A 113 1.12 -12.71 3.05
C ASP A 113 1.62 -12.37 1.64
N PHE A 114 2.91 -12.57 1.38
CA PHE A 114 3.55 -12.38 0.09
C PHE A 114 3.86 -13.73 -0.57
N VAL A 115 3.77 -13.75 -1.89
CA VAL A 115 4.13 -14.90 -2.73
C VAL A 115 5.18 -14.51 -3.75
N SER A 116 5.96 -15.49 -4.25
CA SER A 116 6.93 -15.24 -5.33
C SER A 116 6.22 -14.71 -6.58
N LEU A 117 6.81 -13.72 -7.21
CA LEU A 117 6.39 -13.24 -8.52
C LEU A 117 7.24 -13.91 -9.60
N ASN A 118 6.66 -14.90 -10.28
CA ASN A 118 7.32 -15.63 -11.37
C ASN A 118 6.78 -15.24 -12.76
N ASP A 119 5.69 -14.47 -12.78
CA ASP A 119 5.02 -14.04 -14.00
C ASP A 119 5.51 -12.65 -14.44
N ASP A 120 5.14 -12.26 -15.65
CA ASP A 120 5.39 -10.90 -16.14
C ASP A 120 4.61 -9.87 -15.30
N ILE A 121 5.34 -8.94 -14.70
CA ILE A 121 4.81 -7.88 -13.86
C ILE A 121 3.76 -7.00 -14.58
N SER A 122 3.83 -6.91 -15.90
CA SER A 122 2.88 -6.14 -16.72
C SER A 122 1.47 -6.73 -16.74
N THR A 123 1.31 -7.98 -16.31
CA THR A 123 0.03 -8.69 -16.27
C THR A 123 -0.73 -8.52 -14.95
N LEU A 124 -0.13 -7.82 -13.99
CA LEU A 124 -0.67 -7.66 -12.65
C LEU A 124 -1.94 -6.82 -12.62
N LYS A 125 -2.92 -7.29 -11.83
CA LYS A 125 -4.18 -6.59 -11.55
C LYS A 125 -4.47 -6.68 -10.06
N LEU A 126 -5.09 -5.61 -9.54
CA LEU A 126 -5.58 -5.52 -8.17
C LEU A 126 -7.09 -5.32 -8.19
N GLU A 127 -7.78 -6.02 -7.29
CA GLU A 127 -9.18 -5.78 -6.95
C GLU A 127 -9.31 -5.67 -5.44
N LEU A 128 -10.04 -4.64 -4.98
CA LEU A 128 -10.47 -4.52 -3.58
C LEU A 128 -11.99 -4.51 -3.53
N TYR A 129 -12.53 -5.44 -2.78
CA TYR A 129 -13.95 -5.50 -2.45
C TYR A 129 -14.16 -5.09 -0.99
N ILE A 130 -15.18 -4.26 -0.75
CA ILE A 130 -15.64 -3.91 0.60
C ILE A 130 -17.10 -4.32 0.70
N ASN A 131 -17.42 -5.16 1.68
CA ASN A 131 -18.77 -5.72 1.88
C ASN A 131 -19.35 -6.35 0.61
N GLY A 132 -18.51 -7.00 -0.19
CA GLY A 132 -18.88 -7.65 -1.45
C GLY A 132 -18.97 -6.73 -2.67
N VAL A 133 -18.76 -5.42 -2.52
CA VAL A 133 -18.79 -4.44 -3.61
C VAL A 133 -17.36 -4.18 -4.11
N LEU A 134 -17.11 -4.29 -5.42
CA LEU A 134 -15.84 -3.90 -6.04
C LEU A 134 -15.65 -2.39 -5.88
N THR A 135 -14.69 -1.99 -5.05
CA THR A 135 -14.46 -0.60 -4.66
C THR A 135 -13.24 -0.01 -5.36
N GLN A 136 -12.16 -0.77 -5.50
CA GLN A 136 -10.96 -0.34 -6.21
C GLN A 136 -10.52 -1.39 -7.22
N PHE A 137 -10.02 -0.92 -8.36
CA PHE A 137 -9.40 -1.73 -9.41
C PHE A 137 -8.15 -1.04 -9.92
N ALA A 138 -7.07 -1.79 -10.04
CA ALA A 138 -5.82 -1.33 -10.65
C ALA A 138 -5.25 -2.39 -11.58
N ASN A 139 -4.44 -1.95 -12.53
CA ASN A 139 -3.55 -2.79 -13.31
C ASN A 139 -2.24 -2.03 -13.60
N TYR A 140 -1.27 -2.74 -14.16
CA TYR A 140 0.03 -2.18 -14.51
C TYR A 140 -0.07 -0.96 -15.42
N ASP A 141 -0.97 -0.99 -16.44
CA ASP A 141 -1.07 0.08 -17.44
C ASP A 141 -1.55 1.40 -16.84
N LEU A 142 -2.36 1.33 -15.78
CA LEU A 142 -2.89 2.51 -15.08
C LEU A 142 -1.87 3.22 -14.18
N MET A 143 -0.75 2.58 -13.86
CA MET A 143 0.34 3.21 -13.10
C MET A 143 1.02 4.29 -13.93
N ILE A 144 1.29 5.45 -13.34
CA ILE A 144 2.11 6.51 -13.94
C ILE A 144 3.57 6.06 -13.97
N TYR A 145 4.12 5.78 -12.79
CA TYR A 145 5.48 5.23 -12.64
C TYR A 145 5.40 3.72 -12.53
N LYS A 146 6.16 3.02 -13.37
CA LYS A 146 6.21 1.56 -13.38
C LYS A 146 7.18 1.04 -12.31
N PRO A 147 7.07 -0.23 -11.90
CA PRO A 147 7.90 -0.77 -10.83
C PRO A 147 9.42 -0.60 -11.03
N LYS A 148 9.90 -0.68 -12.26
CA LYS A 148 11.30 -0.42 -12.57
C LYS A 148 11.70 1.03 -12.27
N GLU A 149 10.88 1.99 -12.68
CA GLU A 149 11.10 3.43 -12.43
C GLU A 149 11.04 3.73 -10.93
N MET A 150 10.15 3.04 -10.18
CA MET A 150 10.09 3.17 -8.70
C MET A 150 11.41 2.76 -8.06
N ILE A 151 11.97 1.61 -8.45
CA ILE A 151 13.26 1.12 -7.93
C ILE A 151 14.39 2.09 -8.26
N GLU A 152 14.48 2.54 -9.52
CA GLU A 152 15.50 3.48 -9.98
C GLU A 152 15.43 4.81 -9.21
N GLU A 153 14.24 5.37 -9.03
CA GLU A 153 14.05 6.61 -8.27
C GLU A 153 14.44 6.42 -6.81
N ILE A 154 13.95 5.36 -6.15
CA ILE A 154 14.27 5.09 -4.74
C ILE A 154 15.79 4.94 -4.56
N GLN A 155 16.46 4.19 -5.43
CA GLN A 155 17.89 3.96 -5.35
C GLN A 155 18.73 5.21 -5.63
N SER A 156 18.16 6.25 -6.24
CA SER A 156 18.85 7.52 -6.45
C SER A 156 19.17 8.27 -5.16
N PHE A 157 18.46 7.98 -4.05
CA PHE A 157 18.61 8.70 -2.78
C PHE A 157 18.59 7.81 -1.53
N MET A 158 18.18 6.52 -1.62
CA MET A 158 18.23 5.59 -0.49
C MET A 158 18.52 4.15 -0.93
N SER A 159 19.13 3.35 -0.07
CA SER A 159 19.34 1.93 -0.30
C SER A 159 18.06 1.12 -0.08
N LEU A 160 17.85 0.12 -0.93
CA LEU A 160 16.89 -0.96 -0.70
C LEU A 160 17.60 -2.12 -0.01
N GLU A 161 16.97 -2.65 1.02
CA GLU A 161 17.44 -3.82 1.75
C GLU A 161 16.57 -5.03 1.41
N ASP A 162 17.13 -6.23 1.52
CA ASP A 162 16.37 -7.47 1.33
C ASP A 162 15.22 -7.56 2.34
N GLY A 163 14.02 -7.77 1.83
CA GLY A 163 12.79 -7.78 2.61
C GLY A 163 12.07 -6.43 2.68
N ASP A 164 12.64 -5.35 2.18
CA ASP A 164 11.91 -4.08 2.06
C ASP A 164 10.70 -4.23 1.13
N ILE A 165 9.69 -3.40 1.39
CA ILE A 165 8.43 -3.41 0.64
C ILE A 165 8.26 -2.09 -0.08
N ILE A 166 7.86 -2.13 -1.35
CA ILE A 166 7.39 -0.97 -2.09
C ILE A 166 5.86 -1.07 -2.24
N MET A 167 5.13 -0.10 -1.71
CA MET A 167 3.71 0.10 -1.97
C MET A 167 3.57 1.01 -3.20
N SER A 168 2.89 0.52 -4.24
CA SER A 168 2.96 1.10 -5.59
C SER A 168 2.03 2.28 -5.86
N GLY A 169 1.29 2.71 -4.85
CA GLY A 169 0.22 3.69 -4.98
C GLY A 169 -1.15 3.04 -5.19
N THR A 170 -2.18 3.83 -4.92
CA THR A 170 -3.58 3.39 -4.94
C THR A 170 -4.34 3.95 -6.15
N PRO A 171 -5.25 3.17 -6.78
CA PRO A 171 -6.19 3.67 -7.77
C PRO A 171 -7.32 4.50 -7.12
N LYS A 172 -8.23 5.05 -7.93
CA LYS A 172 -9.47 5.69 -7.43
C LYS A 172 -10.33 4.72 -6.61
N GLY A 173 -11.22 5.26 -5.79
CA GLY A 173 -12.13 4.51 -4.92
C GLY A 173 -11.64 4.47 -3.48
N VAL A 174 -10.81 5.44 -3.07
CA VAL A 174 -10.41 5.62 -1.67
C VAL A 174 -11.58 6.11 -0.83
N GLY A 175 -11.63 5.73 0.45
CA GLY A 175 -12.73 6.13 1.32
C GLY A 175 -12.45 5.84 2.79
N SER A 176 -13.39 6.22 3.64
CA SER A 176 -13.42 5.83 5.05
C SER A 176 -14.06 4.44 5.20
N TYR A 177 -13.96 3.87 6.38
CA TYR A 177 -14.47 2.55 6.70
C TYR A 177 -14.93 2.49 8.16
N SER A 178 -15.68 1.47 8.51
CA SER A 178 -16.29 1.30 9.84
C SER A 178 -15.94 -0.05 10.45
N ILE A 179 -16.05 -0.16 11.77
CA ILE A 179 -15.90 -1.44 12.48
C ILE A 179 -16.90 -2.45 11.93
N GLY A 180 -16.43 -3.67 11.65
CA GLY A 180 -17.21 -4.76 11.06
C GLY A 180 -17.24 -4.79 9.54
N ASP A 181 -16.73 -3.76 8.84
CA ASP A 181 -16.57 -3.83 7.38
C ASP A 181 -15.63 -4.96 6.99
N ILE A 182 -15.95 -5.64 5.89
CA ILE A 182 -15.19 -6.76 5.36
C ILE A 182 -14.46 -6.34 4.10
N PHE A 183 -13.14 -6.37 4.16
CA PHE A 183 -12.24 -6.08 3.07
C PHE A 183 -11.72 -7.39 2.45
N ILE A 184 -11.80 -7.52 1.14
CA ILE A 184 -11.19 -8.63 0.39
C ILE A 184 -10.30 -8.04 -0.69
N GLY A 185 -9.00 -8.13 -0.48
CA GLY A 185 -7.98 -7.71 -1.44
C GLY A 185 -7.49 -8.88 -2.28
N LYS A 186 -7.39 -8.68 -3.60
CA LYS A 186 -6.96 -9.71 -4.55
C LYS A 186 -5.91 -9.17 -5.50
N ILE A 187 -4.89 -9.99 -5.79
CA ILE A 187 -3.92 -9.74 -6.85
C ILE A 187 -3.99 -10.90 -7.85
N TYR A 188 -4.03 -10.55 -9.12
CA TYR A 188 -4.03 -11.49 -10.23
C TYR A 188 -2.80 -11.26 -11.12
N SER A 189 -2.31 -12.31 -11.76
CA SER A 189 -1.42 -12.28 -12.91
C SER A 189 -1.98 -13.20 -13.99
N ASN A 190 -2.02 -12.74 -15.25
CA ASN A 190 -2.60 -13.50 -16.37
C ASN A 190 -4.01 -14.08 -16.06
N ASN A 191 -4.84 -13.32 -15.33
CA ASN A 191 -6.15 -13.73 -14.80
C ASN A 191 -6.12 -14.90 -13.77
N LYS A 192 -4.95 -15.33 -13.33
CA LYS A 192 -4.78 -16.30 -12.24
C LYS A 192 -4.67 -15.54 -10.92
N LEU A 193 -5.44 -15.94 -9.94
CA LEU A 193 -5.36 -15.41 -8.58
C LEU A 193 -4.03 -15.82 -7.94
N LEU A 194 -3.24 -14.84 -7.51
CA LEU A 194 -1.97 -15.05 -6.81
C LEU A 194 -2.10 -14.82 -5.32
N VAL A 195 -2.78 -13.74 -4.91
CA VAL A 195 -2.98 -13.33 -3.53
C VAL A 195 -4.45 -13.06 -3.29
N GLU A 196 -4.99 -13.58 -2.21
CA GLU A 196 -6.28 -13.17 -1.66
C GLU A 196 -6.12 -13.01 -0.15
N MET A 197 -6.60 -11.89 0.37
CA MET A 197 -6.62 -11.62 1.80
C MET A 197 -7.96 -11.02 2.22
N ARG A 198 -8.48 -11.53 3.33
CA ARG A 198 -9.71 -11.03 3.95
C ARG A 198 -9.38 -10.41 5.29
N TRP A 199 -9.81 -9.17 5.50
CA TRP A 199 -9.79 -8.50 6.80
C TRP A 199 -11.22 -8.12 7.18
N GLU A 200 -11.50 -8.25 8.46
CA GLU A 200 -12.65 -7.60 9.10
C GLU A 200 -12.11 -6.46 9.95
N VAL A 201 -12.72 -5.30 9.88
CA VAL A 201 -12.28 -4.11 10.62
C VAL A 201 -12.55 -4.31 12.11
N GLU A 202 -11.49 -4.40 12.89
CA GLU A 202 -11.53 -4.51 14.34
C GLU A 202 -11.54 -3.12 15.02
N GLY A 203 -12.06 -3.02 16.23
CA GLY A 203 -11.90 -1.82 17.06
C GLY A 203 -10.42 -1.55 17.37
N ASP A 204 -10.06 -0.27 17.57
CA ASP A 204 -8.67 0.13 17.81
C ASP A 204 -8.11 -0.58 19.06
N LYS A 205 -7.02 -1.33 18.85
CA LYS A 205 -6.29 -2.01 19.93
C LYS A 205 -5.59 -1.03 20.89
N TYR A 206 -5.42 0.22 20.50
CA TYR A 206 -4.67 1.24 21.22
C TYR A 206 -5.54 2.28 21.92
N MET A 207 -6.86 2.14 21.85
CA MET A 207 -7.83 2.93 22.62
C MET A 207 -8.15 2.30 24.00
N LEU A 208 -7.13 1.79 24.70
CA LEU A 208 -7.23 1.40 26.12
C LEU A 208 -6.43 2.37 26.97
#